data_abce59d7a3038103d9593f2d3de68029
#
_entry.id   abce59d7a3038103d9593f2d3de68029
#
_cell.length_a   1.000
_cell.length_b   1.000
_cell.length_c   1.000
_cell.angle_alpha   90.00
_cell.angle_beta   90.00
_cell.angle_gamma   90.00
#
_symmetry.space_group_name_H-M   'P 1'
#
loop_
_entity.id
_entity.type
_entity.pdbx_description
1 polymer ?
#
loop_
_entity_poly.entity_id
_entity_poly.type
_entity_poly.pdbx_seq_one_letter_code
_entity_poly.pdbx_strand_id
1 'polypeptide(L)'
;MEKRKKGIAAGLAFFLVFMWVCTLVSKSIYASGLPMVSTISIEAKYIEHTVEAEGIVEAGAKLPVIVLGGLRVEELAVHVGDKVEEGDLLFTVDLEEIREIIAEQETACQKVQLQIDAIVHNKELAEAQKALEEARAREDYNALARYQDTLVGRAAEEVAQAEEDLEEMYDENREHEDGEEAETEDEQEARRLEEERLKQQLQAAAYAEADAKWNRENTMRDAERKVEDILQEEDVDATLSVYRTEIGSIREKIAEYQAIIDKEGKITADRSGMVTDVYVEVGGRVPDTASLLLADNEVACQFRATLTKEQKSYVNLNDDVKLELDGRKAMNVSIDYLAENENAPGTFTALVQLPEETGMPGLSGVLRCTKAGEKQPCCVPLLALHTDNDRNFVYVVNEREGILGEEYYVEEINVSVIDKNDKWAAVEGALTTDSEIVSSSTKEVEKGGVVRLAQP
;
A
#
# COMPACT_ATOMS: atom_id res chain seq x y z
N MET A 1 -33.12 -109.55 46.57
CA MET A 1 -33.62 -108.32 45.94
C MET A 1 -32.74 -107.07 46.18
N GLU A 2 -32.07 -106.99 47.31
CA GLU A 2 -31.23 -105.79 47.60
C GLU A 2 -30.04 -105.53 46.66
N LYS A 3 -29.32 -106.62 46.24
CA LYS A 3 -28.18 -106.44 45.30
C LYS A 3 -28.61 -105.92 43.93
N ARG A 4 -29.80 -106.25 43.41
CA ARG A 4 -30.33 -105.70 42.16
C ARG A 4 -30.75 -104.22 42.30
N LYS A 5 -31.30 -103.83 43.44
CA LYS A 5 -31.64 -102.41 43.68
C LYS A 5 -30.39 -101.50 43.76
N LYS A 6 -29.26 -101.99 44.39
CA LYS A 6 -28.02 -101.31 44.47
C LYS A 6 -27.35 -101.16 43.10
N GLY A 7 -27.46 -102.16 42.24
CA GLY A 7 -26.95 -102.08 40.88
C GLY A 7 -27.66 -101.07 39.97
N ILE A 8 -29.04 -101.03 40.11
CA ILE A 8 -29.85 -100.05 39.39
C ILE A 8 -29.59 -98.65 39.93
N ALA A 9 -29.45 -98.43 41.21
CA ALA A 9 -29.12 -97.15 41.80
C ALA A 9 -27.75 -96.70 41.42
N ALA A 10 -26.75 -97.56 41.32
CA ALA A 10 -25.39 -97.24 40.87
C ALA A 10 -25.38 -96.93 39.40
N GLY A 11 -26.16 -97.63 38.52
CA GLY A 11 -26.32 -97.31 37.10
C GLY A 11 -26.98 -95.98 36.90
N LEU A 12 -28.00 -95.65 37.68
CA LEU A 12 -28.70 -94.37 37.61
C LEU A 12 -27.82 -93.22 38.08
N ALA A 13 -27.05 -93.41 39.14
CA ALA A 13 -26.05 -92.43 39.57
C ALA A 13 -24.95 -92.19 38.53
N PHE A 14 -24.41 -93.25 37.90
CA PHE A 14 -23.46 -93.16 36.83
C PHE A 14 -24.06 -92.40 35.58
N PHE A 15 -25.31 -92.73 35.24
CA PHE A 15 -26.00 -92.03 34.16
C PHE A 15 -26.16 -90.54 34.43
N LEU A 16 -26.53 -90.16 35.62
CA LEU A 16 -26.65 -88.74 36.05
C LEU A 16 -25.29 -88.04 36.05
N VAL A 17 -24.26 -88.70 36.54
CA VAL A 17 -22.87 -88.13 36.45
C VAL A 17 -22.43 -87.97 34.98
N PHE A 18 -22.68 -89.03 34.17
CA PHE A 18 -22.37 -88.94 32.75
C PHE A 18 -23.16 -87.84 32.04
N MET A 19 -24.44 -87.69 32.26
CA MET A 19 -25.25 -86.56 31.76
C MET A 19 -24.70 -85.21 32.22
N TRP A 20 -24.29 -85.10 33.53
CA TRP A 20 -23.70 -83.90 34.08
C TRP A 20 -22.33 -83.58 33.35
N VAL A 21 -21.46 -84.57 33.15
CA VAL A 21 -20.23 -84.38 32.40
C VAL A 21 -20.52 -84.05 30.98
N CYS A 22 -21.49 -84.68 30.29
CA CYS A 22 -21.88 -84.31 28.92
C CYS A 22 -22.40 -82.86 28.84
N THR A 23 -23.21 -82.39 29.83
CA THR A 23 -23.63 -81.01 29.87
C THR A 23 -22.45 -80.00 30.06
N LEU A 24 -21.47 -80.33 30.91
CA LEU A 24 -20.25 -79.54 31.06
C LEU A 24 -19.41 -79.45 29.79
N VAL A 25 -19.21 -80.63 29.13
CA VAL A 25 -18.47 -80.67 27.88
C VAL A 25 -19.22 -79.95 26.78
N SER A 26 -20.53 -80.12 26.70
CA SER A 26 -21.37 -79.41 25.73
C SER A 26 -21.28 -77.87 25.95
N LYS A 27 -21.38 -77.41 27.22
CA LYS A 27 -21.19 -75.99 27.53
C LYS A 27 -19.83 -75.47 27.18
N SER A 28 -18.75 -76.24 27.43
CA SER A 28 -17.37 -75.86 27.07
C SER A 28 -17.17 -75.76 25.55
N ILE A 29 -17.67 -76.74 24.79
CA ILE A 29 -17.58 -76.72 23.31
C ILE A 29 -18.39 -75.57 22.73
N TYR A 30 -19.58 -75.34 23.18
CA TYR A 30 -20.45 -74.23 22.82
C TYR A 30 -19.74 -72.89 23.10
N ALA A 31 -19.24 -72.69 24.28
CA ALA A 31 -18.54 -71.49 24.73
C ALA A 31 -17.27 -71.24 23.87
N SER A 32 -16.53 -72.29 23.44
CA SER A 32 -15.33 -72.15 22.62
C SER A 32 -15.61 -71.66 21.20
N GLY A 33 -16.83 -71.85 20.74
CA GLY A 33 -17.28 -71.40 19.40
C GLY A 33 -17.70 -69.93 19.34
N LEU A 34 -18.03 -69.33 20.51
CA LEU A 34 -18.54 -67.96 20.63
C LEU A 34 -17.43 -66.91 20.39
N PRO A 35 -17.78 -65.74 19.83
CA PRO A 35 -16.89 -64.58 19.81
C PRO A 35 -16.44 -64.20 21.22
N MET A 36 -15.15 -63.98 21.42
CA MET A 36 -14.64 -63.43 22.66
C MET A 36 -14.55 -61.91 22.52
N VAL A 37 -15.21 -61.19 23.43
CA VAL A 37 -15.28 -59.74 23.40
C VAL A 37 -14.57 -59.16 24.64
N SER A 38 -13.84 -58.05 24.43
CA SER A 38 -13.35 -57.23 25.55
C SER A 38 -14.31 -56.06 25.70
N THR A 39 -14.68 -55.73 26.93
CA THR A 39 -15.56 -54.63 27.24
C THR A 39 -14.82 -53.47 27.88
N ILE A 40 -15.38 -52.30 27.78
CA ILE A 40 -14.92 -51.07 28.44
C ILE A 40 -16.15 -50.34 28.96
N SER A 41 -16.04 -49.79 30.16
CA SER A 41 -17.06 -48.92 30.72
C SER A 41 -17.03 -47.54 30.13
N ILE A 42 -18.19 -46.87 30.07
CA ILE A 42 -18.30 -45.49 29.64
C ILE A 42 -17.62 -44.57 30.66
N GLU A 43 -16.80 -43.67 30.18
CA GLU A 43 -16.14 -42.68 31.04
C GLU A 43 -16.43 -41.26 30.55
N ALA A 44 -16.56 -40.33 31.47
CA ALA A 44 -16.64 -38.92 31.16
C ALA A 44 -15.23 -38.37 30.91
N LYS A 45 -14.97 -37.88 29.69
CA LYS A 45 -13.63 -37.39 29.29
C LYS A 45 -13.74 -36.05 28.59
N TYR A 46 -12.59 -35.35 28.53
CA TYR A 46 -12.37 -34.23 27.63
C TYR A 46 -11.86 -34.80 26.31
N ILE A 47 -12.49 -34.44 25.20
CA ILE A 47 -11.95 -34.76 23.87
C ILE A 47 -10.89 -33.71 23.55
N GLU A 48 -9.64 -34.13 23.47
CA GLU A 48 -8.54 -33.27 23.13
C GLU A 48 -8.32 -33.28 21.60
N HIS A 49 -8.32 -32.08 21.01
CA HIS A 49 -8.02 -31.90 19.61
C HIS A 49 -6.61 -31.39 19.49
N THR A 50 -5.75 -32.09 18.76
CA THR A 50 -4.40 -31.65 18.43
C THR A 50 -4.41 -31.16 16.98
N VAL A 51 -4.15 -29.87 16.82
CA VAL A 51 -3.95 -29.24 15.52
C VAL A 51 -2.46 -29.20 15.26
N GLU A 52 -2.02 -29.71 14.11
CA GLU A 52 -0.68 -29.57 13.60
C GLU A 52 -0.74 -28.77 12.30
N ALA A 53 0.00 -27.67 12.22
CA ALA A 53 0.07 -26.82 11.07
C ALA A 53 1.53 -26.60 10.65
N GLU A 54 1.84 -26.97 9.43
CA GLU A 54 3.15 -26.73 8.83
C GLU A 54 3.26 -25.24 8.42
N GLY A 55 4.50 -24.74 8.48
CA GLY A 55 4.79 -23.37 8.13
C GLY A 55 6.26 -23.11 7.92
N ILE A 56 6.56 -21.86 7.63
CA ILE A 56 7.91 -21.36 7.39
C ILE A 56 8.19 -20.10 8.21
N VAL A 57 9.43 -19.90 8.55
CA VAL A 57 9.90 -18.64 9.16
C VAL A 57 10.07 -17.61 8.06
N GLU A 58 9.45 -16.45 8.25
CA GLU A 58 9.60 -15.29 7.40
C GLU A 58 10.32 -14.17 8.14
N ALA A 59 10.98 -13.28 7.41
CA ALA A 59 11.53 -12.06 7.99
C ALA A 59 10.42 -11.18 8.54
N GLY A 60 10.61 -10.62 9.72
CA GLY A 60 9.65 -9.69 10.34
C GLY A 60 9.52 -8.38 9.55
N ALA A 61 10.62 -7.93 8.94
CA ALA A 61 10.64 -6.85 7.96
C ALA A 61 11.57 -7.20 6.81
N LYS A 62 11.20 -6.77 5.60
CA LYS A 62 12.02 -6.87 4.41
C LYS A 62 12.40 -5.46 3.95
N LEU A 63 13.67 -5.23 3.79
CA LEU A 63 14.25 -3.97 3.33
C LEU A 63 14.55 -4.08 1.84
N PRO A 64 13.94 -3.25 0.98
CA PRO A 64 14.22 -3.28 -0.44
C PRO A 64 15.54 -2.54 -0.74
N VAL A 65 16.40 -3.15 -1.52
CA VAL A 65 17.55 -2.49 -2.16
C VAL A 65 17.06 -1.95 -3.50
N ILE A 66 16.96 -0.63 -3.60
CA ILE A 66 16.48 0.07 -4.79
C ILE A 66 17.68 0.78 -5.44
N VAL A 67 17.87 0.53 -6.71
CA VAL A 67 18.92 1.14 -7.54
C VAL A 67 18.26 1.70 -8.80
N LEU A 68 18.93 2.62 -9.50
CA LEU A 68 18.48 3.11 -10.80
C LEU A 68 18.17 1.95 -11.75
N GLY A 69 16.92 1.90 -12.19
CA GLY A 69 16.44 0.87 -13.10
C GLY A 69 17.05 0.98 -14.50
N GLY A 70 16.95 -0.11 -15.25
CA GLY A 70 17.39 -0.18 -16.64
C GLY A 70 18.88 -0.45 -16.85
N LEU A 71 19.72 -0.37 -15.82
CA LEU A 71 21.16 -0.67 -15.89
C LEU A 71 21.39 -2.17 -16.09
N ARG A 72 22.38 -2.53 -16.91
CA ARG A 72 22.76 -3.92 -17.12
C ARG A 72 23.59 -4.43 -15.96
N VAL A 73 23.20 -5.60 -15.44
CA VAL A 73 23.95 -6.30 -14.37
C VAL A 73 25.14 -7.03 -14.99
N GLU A 74 26.35 -6.77 -14.49
CA GLU A 74 27.57 -7.41 -14.97
C GLU A 74 27.89 -8.66 -14.15
N GLU A 75 27.83 -8.55 -12.82
CA GLU A 75 28.11 -9.65 -11.89
C GLU A 75 27.15 -9.61 -10.71
N LEU A 76 26.72 -10.77 -10.22
CA LEU A 76 25.91 -10.93 -9.02
C LEU A 76 26.78 -11.63 -7.95
N ALA A 77 27.02 -10.94 -6.83
CA ALA A 77 27.93 -11.41 -5.77
C ALA A 77 27.20 -12.17 -4.65
N VAL A 78 25.86 -12.11 -4.57
CA VAL A 78 25.08 -12.69 -3.48
C VAL A 78 23.96 -13.59 -3.98
N HIS A 79 23.54 -14.53 -3.13
CA HIS A 79 22.45 -15.47 -3.37
C HIS A 79 21.40 -15.39 -2.24
N VAL A 80 20.23 -15.93 -2.51
CA VAL A 80 19.20 -16.05 -1.47
C VAL A 80 19.72 -16.91 -0.32
N GLY A 81 19.65 -16.40 0.90
CA GLY A 81 20.15 -17.01 2.13
C GLY A 81 21.50 -16.48 2.61
N ASP A 82 22.21 -15.70 1.79
CA ASP A 82 23.49 -15.10 2.20
C ASP A 82 23.28 -13.99 3.24
N LYS A 83 24.17 -13.92 4.20
CA LYS A 83 24.25 -12.83 5.16
C LYS A 83 25.18 -11.76 4.62
N VAL A 84 24.73 -10.52 4.66
CA VAL A 84 25.50 -9.35 4.23
C VAL A 84 25.62 -8.35 5.37
N GLU A 85 26.74 -7.68 5.43
CA GLU A 85 27.00 -6.54 6.32
C GLU A 85 26.90 -5.23 5.52
N GLU A 86 26.77 -4.12 6.22
CA GLU A 86 26.79 -2.80 5.59
C GLU A 86 28.11 -2.60 4.83
N GLY A 87 28.02 -2.25 3.55
CA GLY A 87 29.15 -2.09 2.64
C GLY A 87 29.50 -3.32 1.82
N ASP A 88 28.93 -4.50 2.09
CA ASP A 88 29.17 -5.71 1.31
C ASP A 88 28.65 -5.56 -0.12
N LEU A 89 29.39 -6.11 -1.08
CA LEU A 89 29.05 -6.09 -2.50
C LEU A 89 27.84 -7.00 -2.75
N LEU A 90 26.79 -6.43 -3.35
CA LEU A 90 25.62 -7.18 -3.77
C LEU A 90 25.69 -7.59 -5.24
N PHE A 91 25.92 -6.64 -6.13
CA PHE A 91 26.13 -6.87 -7.54
C PHE A 91 26.87 -5.68 -8.19
N THR A 92 27.35 -5.88 -9.41
CA THR A 92 27.95 -4.81 -10.22
C THR A 92 27.12 -4.54 -11.45
N VAL A 93 27.22 -3.30 -11.94
CA VAL A 93 26.56 -2.86 -13.17
C VAL A 93 27.58 -2.45 -14.23
N ASP A 94 27.18 -2.54 -15.50
CA ASP A 94 28.03 -2.26 -16.65
C ASP A 94 28.38 -0.76 -16.71
N LEU A 95 29.66 -0.44 -16.48
CA LEU A 95 30.16 0.93 -16.49
C LEU A 95 30.22 1.56 -17.88
N GLU A 96 30.39 0.77 -18.92
CA GLU A 96 30.43 1.29 -20.30
C GLU A 96 29.03 1.78 -20.70
N GLU A 97 28.00 0.99 -20.40
CA GLU A 97 26.61 1.40 -20.66
C GLU A 97 26.25 2.68 -19.86
N ILE A 98 26.69 2.80 -18.61
CA ILE A 98 26.44 4.02 -17.80
C ILE A 98 27.13 5.24 -18.41
N ARG A 99 28.37 5.11 -18.90
CA ARG A 99 29.07 6.20 -19.58
C ARG A 99 28.36 6.63 -20.87
N GLU A 100 27.83 5.68 -21.64
CA GLU A 100 27.04 5.99 -22.84
C GLU A 100 25.75 6.75 -22.45
N ILE A 101 25.03 6.32 -21.42
CA ILE A 101 23.82 7.01 -20.91
C ILE A 101 24.17 8.43 -20.47
N ILE A 102 25.26 8.63 -19.72
CA ILE A 102 25.70 9.97 -19.29
C ILE A 102 25.99 10.83 -20.49
N ALA A 103 26.73 10.35 -21.52
CA ALA A 103 27.04 11.10 -22.72
C ALA A 103 25.79 11.50 -23.52
N GLU A 104 24.78 10.64 -23.55
CA GLU A 104 23.49 10.97 -24.17
C GLU A 104 22.76 12.06 -23.36
N GLN A 105 22.71 11.96 -22.02
CA GLN A 105 22.10 12.97 -21.17
C GLN A 105 22.84 14.31 -21.21
N GLU A 106 24.15 14.30 -21.28
CA GLU A 106 24.97 15.53 -21.49
C GLU A 106 24.62 16.21 -22.82
N THR A 107 24.47 15.41 -23.88
CA THR A 107 24.06 15.93 -25.20
C THR A 107 22.66 16.54 -25.13
N ALA A 108 21.71 15.91 -24.41
CA ALA A 108 20.38 16.46 -24.19
C ALA A 108 20.44 17.76 -23.37
N CYS A 109 21.26 17.81 -22.33
CA CYS A 109 21.51 19.01 -21.52
C CYS A 109 22.04 20.16 -22.35
N GLN A 110 23.02 19.89 -23.26
CA GLN A 110 23.56 20.89 -24.16
C GLN A 110 22.51 21.44 -25.11
N LYS A 111 21.64 20.61 -25.69
CA LYS A 111 20.55 21.06 -26.57
C LYS A 111 19.58 22.00 -25.84
N VAL A 112 19.17 21.67 -24.66
CA VAL A 112 18.27 22.53 -23.85
C VAL A 112 19.00 23.82 -23.44
N GLN A 113 20.30 23.75 -23.13
CA GLN A 113 21.11 24.95 -22.84
C GLN A 113 21.15 25.91 -24.04
N LEU A 114 21.35 25.38 -25.24
CA LEU A 114 21.34 26.21 -26.46
C LEU A 114 19.98 26.87 -26.69
N GLN A 115 18.88 26.21 -26.35
CA GLN A 115 17.54 26.80 -26.42
C GLN A 115 17.39 27.96 -25.42
N ILE A 116 17.88 27.76 -24.19
CA ILE A 116 17.89 28.82 -23.16
C ILE A 116 18.70 30.02 -23.66
N ASP A 117 19.92 29.77 -24.16
CA ASP A 117 20.81 30.82 -24.62
C ASP A 117 20.20 31.63 -25.80
N ALA A 118 19.50 30.92 -26.71
CA ALA A 118 18.77 31.58 -27.80
C ALA A 118 17.61 32.45 -27.29
N ILE A 119 16.84 31.97 -26.30
CA ILE A 119 15.73 32.75 -25.69
C ILE A 119 16.28 33.98 -24.96
N VAL A 120 17.35 33.80 -24.16
CA VAL A 120 18.00 34.91 -23.44
C VAL A 120 18.54 35.97 -24.42
N HIS A 121 19.23 35.54 -25.48
CA HIS A 121 19.75 36.45 -26.50
C HIS A 121 18.64 37.21 -27.24
N ASN A 122 17.56 36.52 -27.62
CA ASN A 122 16.41 37.17 -28.26
C ASN A 122 15.74 38.19 -27.33
N LYS A 123 15.65 37.87 -26.02
CA LYS A 123 15.12 38.80 -25.03
C LYS A 123 16.00 40.04 -24.88
N GLU A 124 17.31 39.85 -24.76
CA GLU A 124 18.28 40.97 -24.70
C GLU A 124 18.18 41.89 -25.96
N LEU A 125 18.02 41.25 -27.13
CA LEU A 125 17.86 42.00 -28.38
C LEU A 125 16.52 42.79 -28.39
N ALA A 126 15.42 42.17 -27.94
CA ALA A 126 14.12 42.84 -27.84
C ALA A 126 14.16 44.02 -26.85
N GLU A 127 14.80 43.83 -25.68
CA GLU A 127 15.00 44.90 -24.69
C GLU A 127 15.84 46.03 -25.21
N ALA A 128 16.92 45.73 -25.97
CA ALA A 128 17.75 46.75 -26.60
C ALA A 128 16.99 47.53 -27.70
N GLN A 129 16.17 46.85 -28.49
CA GLN A 129 15.30 47.50 -29.50
C GLN A 129 14.25 48.40 -28.83
N LYS A 130 13.60 47.93 -27.78
CA LYS A 130 12.61 48.69 -26.98
C LYS A 130 13.25 49.96 -26.38
N ALA A 131 14.47 49.85 -25.83
CA ALA A 131 15.20 50.97 -25.28
C ALA A 131 15.56 52.03 -26.36
N LEU A 132 15.90 51.55 -27.56
CA LEU A 132 16.18 52.47 -28.70
C LEU A 132 14.91 53.17 -29.17
N GLU A 133 13.77 52.48 -29.26
CA GLU A 133 12.47 53.05 -29.62
C GLU A 133 12.01 54.08 -28.59
N GLU A 134 12.16 53.76 -27.31
CA GLU A 134 11.89 54.70 -26.21
C GLU A 134 12.74 55.99 -26.33
N ALA A 135 14.03 55.84 -26.55
CA ALA A 135 14.95 56.98 -26.70
C ALA A 135 14.54 57.89 -27.88
N ARG A 136 14.15 57.29 -29.01
CA ARG A 136 13.64 58.03 -30.18
C ARG A 136 12.30 58.72 -29.89
N ALA A 137 11.38 58.02 -29.27
CA ALA A 137 10.06 58.58 -28.92
C ALA A 137 10.21 59.78 -27.96
N ARG A 138 11.12 59.72 -27.00
CA ARG A 138 11.44 60.82 -26.08
C ARG A 138 12.11 62.00 -26.80
N GLU A 139 12.97 61.73 -27.76
CA GLU A 139 13.58 62.80 -28.58
C GLU A 139 12.52 63.53 -29.40
N ASP A 140 11.64 62.77 -30.07
CA ASP A 140 10.51 63.31 -30.83
C ASP A 140 9.54 64.11 -29.95
N TYR A 141 9.22 63.60 -28.76
CA TYR A 141 8.41 64.33 -27.78
C TYR A 141 9.02 65.67 -27.39
N ASN A 142 10.32 65.69 -27.10
CA ASN A 142 11.05 66.92 -26.75
C ASN A 142 11.11 67.91 -27.90
N ALA A 143 11.32 67.42 -29.13
CA ALA A 143 11.33 68.28 -30.34
C ALA A 143 9.96 68.89 -30.58
N LEU A 144 8.88 68.09 -30.46
CA LEU A 144 7.50 68.53 -30.63
C LEU A 144 7.11 69.55 -29.55
N ALA A 145 7.54 69.33 -28.29
CA ALA A 145 7.28 70.29 -27.21
C ALA A 145 7.87 71.65 -27.48
N ARG A 146 9.15 71.70 -27.92
CA ARG A 146 9.82 72.96 -28.29
C ARG A 146 9.07 73.66 -29.43
N TYR A 147 8.64 72.91 -30.45
CA TYR A 147 7.89 73.48 -31.57
C TYR A 147 6.57 74.07 -31.11
N GLN A 148 5.80 73.33 -30.34
CA GLN A 148 4.50 73.78 -29.79
C GLN A 148 4.66 75.00 -28.83
N ASP A 149 5.71 75.00 -28.00
CA ASP A 149 6.04 76.15 -27.13
C ASP A 149 6.34 77.41 -27.95
N THR A 150 7.04 77.26 -29.14
CA THR A 150 7.30 78.35 -30.04
C THR A 150 6.00 78.91 -30.66
N LEU A 151 5.05 78.05 -31.04
CA LEU A 151 3.75 78.47 -31.58
C LEU A 151 2.90 79.25 -30.55
N VAL A 152 2.85 78.71 -29.30
CA VAL A 152 2.16 79.42 -28.19
C VAL A 152 2.82 80.73 -27.87
N GLY A 153 4.18 80.79 -27.87
CA GLY A 153 4.93 82.02 -27.63
C GLY A 153 4.65 83.11 -28.70
N ARG A 154 4.62 82.74 -30.01
CA ARG A 154 4.26 83.68 -31.08
C ARG A 154 2.82 84.18 -30.90
N ALA A 155 1.84 83.31 -30.61
CA ALA A 155 0.49 83.81 -30.45
C ALA A 155 0.29 84.68 -29.18
N ALA A 156 1.14 84.47 -28.15
CA ALA A 156 1.17 85.34 -26.98
C ALA A 156 1.83 86.72 -27.30
N GLU A 157 2.85 86.73 -28.18
CA GLU A 157 3.48 87.96 -28.66
C GLU A 157 2.48 88.81 -29.47
N GLU A 158 1.62 88.11 -30.29
CA GLU A 158 0.58 88.81 -31.08
C GLU A 158 -0.51 89.44 -30.17
N VAL A 159 -0.89 88.74 -29.04
CA VAL A 159 -1.77 89.31 -28.03
C VAL A 159 -1.14 90.56 -27.40
N ALA A 160 0.13 90.43 -26.93
CA ALA A 160 0.82 91.53 -26.28
C ALA A 160 0.94 92.75 -27.18
N GLN A 161 1.22 92.52 -28.50
CA GLN A 161 1.28 93.62 -29.48
C GLN A 161 -0.08 94.27 -29.67
N ALA A 162 -1.20 93.48 -29.73
CA ALA A 162 -2.52 94.03 -29.88
C ALA A 162 -3.03 94.75 -28.62
N GLU A 163 -2.52 94.37 -27.45
CA GLU A 163 -2.74 95.10 -26.23
C GLU A 163 -1.97 96.44 -26.17
N GLU A 164 -0.73 96.43 -26.61
CA GLU A 164 0.06 97.61 -26.68
C GLU A 164 -0.52 98.61 -27.69
N ASP A 165 -0.88 98.13 -28.90
CA ASP A 165 -1.51 99.01 -29.95
C ASP A 165 -2.82 99.64 -29.45
N LEU A 166 -3.62 98.90 -28.60
CA LEU A 166 -4.84 99.42 -28.01
C LEU A 166 -4.53 100.44 -26.86
N GLU A 167 -3.49 100.21 -26.09
CA GLU A 167 -3.06 101.07 -24.99
C GLU A 167 -2.49 102.36 -25.55
N GLU A 168 -1.62 102.32 -26.62
CA GLU A 168 -1.11 103.49 -27.32
C GLU A 168 -2.27 104.36 -27.85
N MET A 169 -3.29 103.73 -28.48
CA MET A 169 -4.44 104.47 -28.93
C MET A 169 -5.22 105.16 -27.80
N TYR A 170 -5.35 104.53 -26.61
CA TYR A 170 -5.99 105.15 -25.44
C TYR A 170 -5.15 106.32 -24.91
N ASP A 171 -3.87 106.22 -24.87
CA ASP A 171 -3.00 107.25 -24.42
C ASP A 171 -3.00 108.43 -25.37
N GLU A 172 -2.91 108.25 -26.74
CA GLU A 172 -3.08 109.26 -27.77
C GLU A 172 -4.46 109.93 -27.58
N ASN A 173 -5.51 109.19 -27.34
CA ASN A 173 -6.85 109.73 -27.13
C ASN A 173 -6.93 110.61 -25.86
N ARG A 174 -6.22 110.24 -24.79
CA ARG A 174 -6.20 111.01 -23.52
C ARG A 174 -5.39 112.30 -23.69
N GLU A 175 -4.27 112.32 -24.48
CA GLU A 175 -3.51 113.54 -24.85
C GLU A 175 -4.32 114.51 -25.68
N HIS A 176 -5.21 114.02 -26.56
CA HIS A 176 -6.14 114.82 -27.33
C HIS A 176 -7.34 115.41 -26.58
N GLU A 177 -7.86 114.72 -25.56
CA GLU A 177 -8.94 115.22 -24.66
C GLU A 177 -8.43 116.36 -23.76
N ASP A 178 -7.16 116.43 -23.40
CA ASP A 178 -6.50 117.48 -22.63
C ASP A 178 -6.18 118.72 -23.44
N GLY A 179 -6.26 118.67 -24.82
CA GLY A 179 -6.05 119.76 -25.77
C GLY A 179 -7.29 120.62 -25.97
N GLU A 180 -7.13 122.01 -26.03
CA GLU A 180 -8.26 122.99 -26.14
C GLU A 180 -8.95 123.04 -27.57
N GLU A 181 -8.73 122.13 -28.45
CA GLU A 181 -9.34 122.10 -29.78
C GLU A 181 -10.53 121.09 -29.79
N ALA A 182 -11.79 121.60 -30.13
CA ALA A 182 -12.95 120.73 -30.19
C ALA A 182 -12.91 119.82 -31.43
N GLU A 183 -12.93 118.52 -31.19
CA GLU A 183 -12.98 117.52 -32.28
C GLU A 183 -14.22 117.62 -33.15
N THR A 184 -14.11 117.33 -34.39
CA THR A 184 -15.22 117.20 -35.33
C THR A 184 -15.93 115.82 -35.18
N GLU A 185 -17.20 115.74 -35.54
CA GLU A 185 -17.99 114.47 -35.43
C GLU A 185 -17.30 113.35 -36.29
N ASP A 186 -16.73 113.66 -37.41
CA ASP A 186 -16.00 112.72 -38.28
C ASP A 186 -14.76 112.13 -37.64
N GLU A 187 -14.01 112.93 -36.91
CA GLU A 187 -12.78 112.50 -36.15
C GLU A 187 -13.17 111.62 -34.97
N GLN A 188 -14.29 111.91 -34.30
CA GLN A 188 -14.80 111.03 -33.23
C GLN A 188 -15.32 109.69 -33.75
N GLU A 189 -15.99 109.68 -34.91
CA GLU A 189 -16.43 108.44 -35.56
C GLU A 189 -15.23 107.62 -36.03
N ALA A 190 -14.22 108.22 -36.62
CA ALA A 190 -12.97 107.52 -37.04
C ALA A 190 -12.23 106.88 -35.89
N ARG A 191 -12.15 107.55 -34.76
CA ARG A 191 -11.53 107.00 -33.54
C ARG A 191 -12.34 105.82 -32.98
N ARG A 192 -13.67 105.91 -32.95
CA ARG A 192 -14.52 104.79 -32.58
C ARG A 192 -14.33 103.55 -33.49
N LEU A 193 -14.21 103.76 -34.77
CA LEU A 193 -14.00 102.69 -35.70
C LEU A 193 -12.54 102.04 -35.53
N GLU A 194 -11.55 102.87 -35.24
CA GLU A 194 -10.27 102.40 -34.96
C GLU A 194 -10.18 101.64 -33.66
N GLU A 195 -10.79 102.13 -32.59
CA GLU A 195 -10.97 101.41 -31.30
C GLU A 195 -11.64 100.04 -31.47
N GLU A 196 -12.76 100.01 -32.25
CA GLU A 196 -13.45 98.78 -32.53
C GLU A 196 -12.62 97.79 -33.35
N ARG A 197 -11.84 98.30 -34.31
CA ARG A 197 -10.90 97.52 -35.07
C ARG A 197 -9.77 96.88 -34.18
N LEU A 198 -9.16 97.65 -33.30
CA LEU A 198 -8.12 97.20 -32.39
C LEU A 198 -8.68 96.20 -31.37
N LYS A 199 -9.90 96.43 -30.85
CA LYS A 199 -10.56 95.48 -29.97
C LYS A 199 -10.84 94.14 -30.68
N GLN A 200 -11.27 94.20 -31.97
CA GLN A 200 -11.47 92.99 -32.78
C GLN A 200 -10.11 92.27 -33.03
N GLN A 201 -9.03 93.00 -33.26
CA GLN A 201 -7.69 92.40 -33.43
C GLN A 201 -7.24 91.74 -32.15
N LEU A 202 -7.40 92.39 -30.93
CA LEU A 202 -7.04 91.80 -29.66
C LEU A 202 -7.90 90.57 -29.39
N GLN A 203 -9.15 90.58 -29.67
CA GLN A 203 -10.04 89.42 -29.50
C GLN A 203 -9.63 88.28 -30.43
N ALA A 204 -9.30 88.52 -31.65
CA ALA A 204 -8.82 87.49 -32.61
C ALA A 204 -7.49 86.92 -32.18
N ALA A 205 -6.51 87.74 -31.73
CA ALA A 205 -5.22 87.31 -31.20
C ALA A 205 -5.40 86.44 -29.94
N ALA A 206 -6.32 86.83 -29.02
CA ALA A 206 -6.63 86.04 -27.80
C ALA A 206 -7.25 84.65 -28.15
N TYR A 207 -8.13 84.58 -29.14
CA TYR A 207 -8.62 83.26 -29.62
C TYR A 207 -7.52 82.45 -30.27
N ALA A 208 -6.63 83.04 -31.06
CA ALA A 208 -5.52 82.33 -31.67
C ALA A 208 -4.54 81.78 -30.62
N GLU A 209 -4.29 82.51 -29.53
CA GLU A 209 -3.48 82.06 -28.40
C GLU A 209 -4.17 80.91 -27.67
N ALA A 210 -5.45 81.00 -27.41
CA ALA A 210 -6.25 79.96 -26.77
C ALA A 210 -6.22 78.67 -27.62
N ASP A 211 -6.41 78.75 -28.93
CA ASP A 211 -6.32 77.63 -29.86
C ASP A 211 -4.91 77.03 -29.92
N ALA A 212 -3.84 77.84 -29.89
CA ALA A 212 -2.48 77.37 -29.83
C ALA A 212 -2.21 76.59 -28.54
N LYS A 213 -2.66 77.07 -27.39
CA LYS A 213 -2.57 76.38 -26.10
C LYS A 213 -3.33 75.07 -26.10
N TRP A 214 -4.54 75.04 -26.62
CA TRP A 214 -5.35 73.83 -26.73
C TRP A 214 -4.70 72.79 -27.65
N ASN A 215 -4.23 73.25 -28.82
CA ASN A 215 -3.51 72.35 -29.76
C ASN A 215 -2.23 71.78 -29.17
N ARG A 216 -1.46 72.59 -28.42
CA ARG A 216 -0.29 72.13 -27.66
C ARG A 216 -0.67 71.02 -26.69
N GLU A 217 -1.69 71.25 -25.85
CA GLU A 217 -2.09 70.25 -24.83
C GLU A 217 -2.50 68.94 -25.48
N ASN A 218 -3.32 68.94 -26.51
CA ASN A 218 -3.72 67.70 -27.18
C ASN A 218 -2.58 66.99 -27.90
N THR A 219 -1.74 67.74 -28.60
CA THR A 219 -0.62 67.17 -29.31
C THR A 219 0.43 66.56 -28.37
N MET A 220 0.65 67.22 -27.21
CA MET A 220 1.58 66.71 -26.19
C MET A 220 1.00 65.46 -25.50
N ARG A 221 -0.33 65.42 -25.23
CA ARG A 221 -1.02 64.26 -24.67
C ARG A 221 -0.93 63.03 -25.60
N ASP A 222 -1.08 63.24 -26.91
CA ASP A 222 -0.93 62.14 -27.88
C ASP A 222 0.53 61.64 -28.01
N ALA A 223 1.49 62.54 -27.88
CA ALA A 223 2.91 62.17 -27.88
C ALA A 223 3.32 61.44 -26.60
N GLU A 224 2.77 61.82 -25.42
CA GLU A 224 2.96 61.16 -24.15
C GLU A 224 2.42 59.72 -24.18
N ARG A 225 1.20 59.53 -24.68
CA ARG A 225 0.63 58.19 -24.87
C ARG A 225 1.54 57.30 -25.74
N LYS A 226 2.14 57.77 -26.78
CA LYS A 226 3.06 56.98 -27.60
C LYS A 226 4.29 56.52 -26.82
N VAL A 227 4.80 57.31 -25.90
CA VAL A 227 5.92 56.93 -25.04
C VAL A 227 5.44 55.91 -24.01
N GLU A 228 4.24 56.07 -23.43
CA GLU A 228 3.65 55.12 -22.48
C GLU A 228 3.37 53.76 -23.10
N ASP A 229 2.86 53.72 -24.35
CA ASP A 229 2.60 52.46 -25.07
C ASP A 229 3.89 51.65 -25.31
N ILE A 230 5.03 52.31 -25.54
CA ILE A 230 6.34 51.66 -25.68
C ILE A 230 6.81 51.07 -24.32
N LEU A 231 6.43 51.71 -23.21
CA LEU A 231 6.82 51.30 -21.85
C LEU A 231 6.00 50.15 -21.30
N GLN A 232 4.83 49.79 -21.91
CA GLN A 232 4.04 48.68 -21.42
C GLN A 232 4.86 47.39 -21.34
N GLU A 233 4.75 46.68 -20.18
CA GLU A 233 5.39 45.41 -19.95
C GLU A 233 4.82 44.33 -20.87
N GLU A 234 5.68 43.57 -21.54
CA GLU A 234 5.28 42.35 -22.23
C GLU A 234 4.96 41.25 -21.25
N ASP A 235 4.02 40.32 -21.61
CA ASP A 235 3.70 39.14 -20.84
C ASP A 235 4.97 38.30 -20.54
N VAL A 236 5.07 37.82 -19.30
CA VAL A 236 6.19 37.01 -18.85
C VAL A 236 6.18 35.68 -19.61
N ASP A 237 7.12 35.45 -20.48
CA ASP A 237 7.32 34.14 -21.14
C ASP A 237 7.83 33.11 -20.13
N ALA A 238 6.96 32.17 -19.76
CA ALA A 238 7.27 31.08 -18.82
C ALA A 238 8.21 30.01 -19.42
N THR A 239 8.47 30.03 -20.71
CA THR A 239 9.26 29.02 -21.45
C THR A 239 10.68 28.86 -20.88
N LEU A 240 11.29 29.96 -20.49
CA LEU A 240 12.62 29.93 -19.88
C LEU A 240 12.68 29.17 -18.57
N SER A 241 11.63 29.30 -17.74
CA SER A 241 11.52 28.56 -16.46
C SER A 241 11.34 27.07 -16.67
N VAL A 242 10.58 26.67 -17.70
CA VAL A 242 10.38 25.26 -18.07
C VAL A 242 11.73 24.63 -18.48
N TYR A 243 12.47 25.25 -19.38
CA TYR A 243 13.77 24.72 -19.81
C TYR A 243 14.80 24.68 -18.67
N ARG A 244 14.78 25.66 -17.75
CA ARG A 244 15.65 25.61 -16.56
C ARG A 244 15.32 24.45 -15.64
N THR A 245 14.04 24.12 -15.46
CA THR A 245 13.61 22.96 -14.71
C THR A 245 14.03 21.66 -15.40
N GLU A 246 13.87 21.59 -16.72
CA GLU A 246 14.31 20.44 -17.51
C GLU A 246 15.82 20.18 -17.39
N ILE A 247 16.66 21.22 -17.53
CA ILE A 247 18.10 21.07 -17.27
C ILE A 247 18.40 20.59 -15.86
N GLY A 248 17.67 21.11 -14.87
CA GLY A 248 17.80 20.66 -13.48
C GLY A 248 17.61 19.15 -13.35
N SER A 249 16.51 18.61 -13.89
CA SER A 249 16.20 17.18 -13.83
C SER A 249 17.20 16.31 -14.60
N ILE A 250 17.71 16.78 -15.76
CA ILE A 250 18.75 16.06 -16.51
C ILE A 250 20.06 16.01 -15.70
N ARG A 251 20.45 17.10 -15.06
CA ARG A 251 21.66 17.15 -14.24
C ARG A 251 21.57 16.29 -13.00
N GLU A 252 20.41 16.21 -12.36
CA GLU A 252 20.16 15.28 -11.24
C GLU A 252 20.37 13.83 -11.66
N LYS A 253 19.79 13.42 -12.80
CA LYS A 253 20.02 12.08 -13.36
C LYS A 253 21.49 11.81 -13.66
N ILE A 254 22.18 12.74 -14.28
CA ILE A 254 23.64 12.61 -14.54
C ILE A 254 24.39 12.40 -13.22
N ALA A 255 24.05 13.15 -12.17
CA ALA A 255 24.70 13.02 -10.87
C ALA A 255 24.45 11.67 -10.22
N GLU A 256 23.24 11.10 -10.36
CA GLU A 256 22.91 9.75 -9.87
C GLU A 256 23.74 8.68 -10.60
N TYR A 257 23.86 8.75 -11.93
CA TYR A 257 24.72 7.84 -12.68
C TYR A 257 26.21 8.03 -12.35
N GLN A 258 26.66 9.27 -12.17
CA GLN A 258 28.04 9.55 -11.79
C GLN A 258 28.37 8.96 -10.41
N ALA A 259 27.45 9.01 -9.44
CA ALA A 259 27.62 8.40 -8.14
C ALA A 259 27.83 6.87 -8.22
N ILE A 260 27.24 6.20 -9.22
CA ILE A 260 27.46 4.77 -9.47
C ILE A 260 28.85 4.55 -10.09
N ILE A 261 29.28 5.41 -11.02
CA ILE A 261 30.65 5.34 -11.58
C ILE A 261 31.70 5.55 -10.51
N ASP A 262 31.50 6.51 -9.61
CA ASP A 262 32.46 6.81 -8.52
C ASP A 262 32.62 5.64 -7.54
N LYS A 263 31.60 4.75 -7.46
CA LYS A 263 31.64 3.46 -6.74
C LYS A 263 32.11 2.30 -7.64
N GLU A 264 32.69 2.57 -8.79
CA GLU A 264 33.16 1.54 -9.76
C GLU A 264 32.02 0.58 -10.20
N GLY A 265 30.78 1.04 -10.30
CA GLY A 265 29.63 0.21 -10.65
C GLY A 265 29.19 -0.75 -9.55
N LYS A 266 29.79 -0.68 -8.36
CA LYS A 266 29.50 -1.55 -7.24
C LYS A 266 28.25 -1.09 -6.50
N ILE A 267 27.27 -1.96 -6.41
CA ILE A 267 26.09 -1.78 -5.59
C ILE A 267 26.31 -2.55 -4.30
N THR A 268 26.34 -1.85 -3.19
CA THR A 268 26.64 -2.40 -1.87
C THR A 268 25.41 -2.35 -0.97
N ALA A 269 25.39 -3.23 0.04
CA ALA A 269 24.38 -3.21 1.08
C ALA A 269 24.49 -1.93 1.91
N ASP A 270 23.40 -1.23 2.10
CA ASP A 270 23.30 -0.04 2.97
C ASP A 270 23.04 -0.41 4.44
N ARG A 271 22.74 -1.68 4.72
CA ARG A 271 22.52 -2.26 6.04
C ARG A 271 22.89 -3.72 6.09
N SER A 272 23.12 -4.22 7.31
CA SER A 272 23.30 -5.64 7.56
C SER A 272 21.96 -6.38 7.48
N GLY A 273 21.95 -7.55 6.86
CA GLY A 273 20.75 -8.35 6.73
C GLY A 273 21.01 -9.71 6.11
N MET A 274 19.95 -10.47 5.84
CA MET A 274 20.01 -11.69 5.06
C MET A 274 19.23 -11.52 3.77
N VAL A 275 19.81 -11.91 2.64
CA VAL A 275 19.16 -11.85 1.32
C VAL A 275 17.98 -12.83 1.30
N THR A 276 16.76 -12.32 1.17
CA THR A 276 15.54 -13.15 1.11
C THR A 276 15.07 -13.38 -0.32
N ASP A 277 15.23 -12.38 -1.17
CA ASP A 277 14.77 -12.44 -2.57
C ASP A 277 15.78 -11.68 -3.45
N VAL A 278 15.99 -12.17 -4.66
CA VAL A 278 16.87 -11.58 -5.67
C VAL A 278 16.08 -11.46 -6.96
N TYR A 279 15.94 -10.24 -7.50
CA TYR A 279 15.18 -9.92 -8.71
C TYR A 279 16.07 -9.51 -9.89
N VAL A 280 17.38 -9.53 -9.69
CA VAL A 280 18.37 -9.25 -10.74
C VAL A 280 19.08 -10.53 -11.15
N GLU A 281 19.48 -10.60 -12.42
CA GLU A 281 20.26 -11.69 -12.98
C GLU A 281 21.42 -11.18 -13.82
N VAL A 282 22.48 -11.91 -13.90
CA VAL A 282 23.68 -11.54 -14.70
C VAL A 282 23.31 -11.40 -16.16
N GLY A 283 23.65 -10.26 -16.76
CA GLY A 283 23.27 -9.90 -18.13
C GLY A 283 21.85 -9.35 -18.30
N GLY A 284 21.02 -9.42 -17.26
CA GLY A 284 19.70 -8.80 -17.17
C GLY A 284 19.77 -7.30 -16.86
N ARG A 285 18.60 -6.69 -16.73
CA ARG A 285 18.47 -5.27 -16.36
C ARG A 285 17.93 -5.12 -14.94
N VAL A 286 18.48 -4.14 -14.23
CA VAL A 286 17.98 -3.73 -12.91
C VAL A 286 16.54 -3.24 -13.06
N PRO A 287 15.58 -3.79 -12.27
CA PRO A 287 14.19 -3.33 -12.30
C PRO A 287 14.02 -1.95 -11.66
N ASP A 288 12.95 -1.24 -12.04
CA ASP A 288 12.57 0.05 -11.41
C ASP A 288 12.03 -0.10 -9.97
N THR A 289 11.87 -1.35 -9.52
CA THR A 289 11.46 -1.72 -8.17
C THR A 289 12.68 -2.17 -7.36
N ALA A 290 12.45 -3.00 -6.31
CA ALA A 290 13.55 -3.57 -5.56
C ALA A 290 14.39 -4.53 -6.41
N SER A 291 15.70 -4.40 -6.37
CA SER A 291 16.67 -5.33 -6.99
C SER A 291 16.86 -6.58 -6.15
N LEU A 292 16.85 -6.42 -4.83
CA LEU A 292 16.91 -7.48 -3.82
C LEU A 292 16.05 -7.09 -2.62
N LEU A 293 15.68 -8.09 -1.81
CA LEU A 293 15.10 -7.87 -0.49
C LEU A 293 16.05 -8.44 0.57
N LEU A 294 16.33 -7.64 1.59
CA LEU A 294 17.08 -8.04 2.76
C LEU A 294 16.15 -8.21 3.95
N ALA A 295 16.26 -9.31 4.69
CA ALA A 295 15.64 -9.43 6.00
C ALA A 295 16.36 -8.49 6.97
N ASP A 296 15.59 -7.65 7.65
CA ASP A 296 16.13 -6.82 8.73
C ASP A 296 16.46 -7.69 9.94
N ASN A 297 17.73 -7.71 10.34
CA ASN A 297 18.18 -8.48 11.50
C ASN A 297 17.74 -7.87 12.84
N GLU A 298 17.33 -6.60 12.84
CA GLU A 298 16.85 -5.90 14.05
C GLU A 298 15.38 -6.20 14.32
N VAL A 299 14.64 -6.73 13.34
CA VAL A 299 13.24 -7.08 13.49
C VAL A 299 13.08 -8.58 13.65
N ALA A 300 12.45 -8.99 14.75
CA ALA A 300 12.20 -10.40 15.05
C ALA A 300 11.45 -11.10 13.90
N CYS A 301 11.93 -12.28 13.52
CA CYS A 301 11.28 -13.11 12.51
C CYS A 301 9.89 -13.55 12.96
N GLN A 302 9.06 -13.92 12.01
CA GLN A 302 7.71 -14.44 12.23
C GLN A 302 7.62 -15.85 11.65
N PHE A 303 6.92 -16.74 12.33
CA PHE A 303 6.56 -18.04 11.77
C PHE A 303 5.15 -17.94 11.18
N ARG A 304 5.04 -18.28 9.91
CA ARG A 304 3.76 -18.31 9.18
C ARG A 304 3.32 -19.75 9.01
N ALA A 305 2.20 -20.12 9.63
CA ALA A 305 1.54 -21.41 9.45
C ALA A 305 0.25 -21.24 8.64
N THR A 306 -0.08 -22.28 7.88
CA THR A 306 -1.36 -22.36 7.15
C THR A 306 -2.26 -23.38 7.83
N LEU A 307 -3.47 -22.95 8.18
CA LEU A 307 -4.50 -23.76 8.82
C LEU A 307 -5.65 -24.01 7.85
N THR A 308 -6.23 -25.20 7.90
CA THR A 308 -7.51 -25.48 7.24
C THR A 308 -8.67 -24.86 8.04
N LYS A 309 -9.84 -24.77 7.44
CA LYS A 309 -11.06 -24.31 8.11
C LYS A 309 -11.40 -25.16 9.34
N GLU A 310 -11.15 -26.46 9.27
CA GLU A 310 -11.38 -27.39 10.37
C GLU A 310 -10.39 -27.13 11.51
N GLN A 311 -9.10 -27.03 11.22
CA GLN A 311 -8.06 -26.72 12.19
C GLN A 311 -8.30 -25.37 12.88
N LYS A 312 -8.76 -24.36 12.12
CA LYS A 312 -9.08 -23.03 12.65
C LYS A 312 -10.16 -23.05 13.72
N SER A 313 -11.10 -24.01 13.69
CA SER A 313 -12.15 -24.10 14.72
C SER A 313 -11.61 -24.38 16.13
N TYR A 314 -10.41 -24.94 16.22
CA TYR A 314 -9.71 -25.26 17.47
C TYR A 314 -8.59 -24.28 17.83
N VAL A 315 -8.34 -23.27 17.01
CA VAL A 315 -7.24 -22.32 17.19
C VAL A 315 -7.77 -20.90 17.21
N ASN A 316 -7.41 -20.13 18.23
CA ASN A 316 -7.81 -18.74 18.36
C ASN A 316 -6.60 -17.82 18.48
N LEU A 317 -6.86 -16.52 18.30
CA LEU A 317 -5.87 -15.47 18.57
C LEU A 317 -5.47 -15.50 20.04
N ASN A 318 -4.18 -15.32 20.30
CA ASN A 318 -3.54 -15.39 21.62
C ASN A 318 -3.57 -16.79 22.30
N ASP A 319 -3.89 -17.86 21.58
CA ASP A 319 -3.71 -19.21 22.10
C ASP A 319 -2.20 -19.51 22.24
N ASP A 320 -1.83 -20.13 23.38
CA ASP A 320 -0.49 -20.64 23.59
C ASP A 320 -0.31 -21.93 22.80
N VAL A 321 0.73 -21.97 21.97
CA VAL A 321 1.02 -23.08 21.08
C VAL A 321 2.48 -23.51 21.19
N LYS A 322 2.77 -24.74 20.84
CA LYS A 322 4.14 -25.24 20.72
C LYS A 322 4.59 -25.14 19.28
N LEU A 323 5.70 -24.42 19.06
CA LEU A 323 6.35 -24.34 17.78
C LEU A 323 7.63 -25.18 17.80
N GLU A 324 7.76 -26.07 16.85
CA GLU A 324 8.95 -26.88 16.61
C GLU A 324 9.53 -26.52 15.24
N LEU A 325 10.68 -25.87 15.24
CA LEU A 325 11.42 -25.52 14.03
C LEU A 325 12.43 -26.63 13.74
N ASP A 326 12.69 -26.88 12.45
CA ASP A 326 13.63 -27.90 12.02
C ASP A 326 15.02 -27.72 12.67
N GLY A 327 15.52 -28.79 13.29
CA GLY A 327 16.81 -28.81 13.99
C GLY A 327 16.85 -28.03 15.32
N ARG A 328 15.71 -27.52 15.82
CA ARG A 328 15.63 -26.75 17.08
C ARG A 328 14.70 -27.43 18.11
N LYS A 329 14.87 -27.04 19.36
CA LYS A 329 13.94 -27.49 20.43
C LYS A 329 12.61 -26.78 20.31
N ALA A 330 11.53 -27.52 20.61
CA ALA A 330 10.18 -26.95 20.67
C ALA A 330 10.12 -25.80 21.70
N MET A 331 9.47 -24.72 21.34
CA MET A 331 9.26 -23.53 22.16
C MET A 331 7.76 -23.22 22.33
N ASN A 332 7.41 -22.60 23.43
CA ASN A 332 6.05 -22.10 23.64
C ASN A 332 5.97 -20.66 23.12
N VAL A 333 4.99 -20.41 22.29
CA VAL A 333 4.73 -19.10 21.64
C VAL A 333 3.24 -18.85 21.59
N SER A 334 2.82 -17.62 21.34
CA SER A 334 1.42 -17.28 21.18
C SER A 334 1.10 -16.92 19.73
N ILE A 335 -0.16 -17.07 19.34
CA ILE A 335 -0.62 -16.68 18.01
C ILE A 335 -0.94 -15.18 18.03
N ASP A 336 -0.14 -14.39 17.30
CA ASP A 336 -0.26 -12.94 17.25
C ASP A 336 -1.26 -12.46 16.17
N TYR A 337 -1.47 -13.26 15.14
CA TYR A 337 -2.37 -12.94 14.03
C TYR A 337 -3.03 -14.21 13.49
N LEU A 338 -4.33 -14.12 13.18
CA LEU A 338 -5.11 -15.20 12.60
C LEU A 338 -6.19 -14.63 11.69
N ALA A 339 -6.04 -14.82 10.37
CA ALA A 339 -7.01 -14.36 9.38
C ALA A 339 -7.14 -15.35 8.22
N GLU A 340 -8.26 -15.26 7.50
CA GLU A 340 -8.46 -16.02 6.27
C GLU A 340 -7.48 -15.52 5.18
N ASN A 341 -6.94 -16.45 4.42
CA ASN A 341 -6.01 -16.14 3.35
C ASN A 341 -6.77 -15.64 2.12
N GLU A 342 -6.54 -14.40 1.73
CA GLU A 342 -7.20 -13.76 0.58
C GLU A 342 -6.92 -14.50 -0.76
N ASN A 343 -5.73 -15.09 -0.88
CA ASN A 343 -5.28 -15.79 -2.10
C ASN A 343 -5.69 -17.28 -2.15
N ALA A 344 -6.16 -17.84 -1.01
CA ALA A 344 -6.58 -19.24 -0.91
C ALA A 344 -7.80 -19.34 0.02
N PRO A 345 -9.02 -19.07 -0.51
CA PRO A 345 -10.25 -19.12 0.29
C PRO A 345 -10.44 -20.47 1.00
N GLY A 346 -10.86 -20.41 2.27
CA GLY A 346 -11.03 -21.59 3.11
C GLY A 346 -9.75 -22.05 3.83
N THR A 347 -8.62 -21.35 3.62
CA THR A 347 -7.42 -21.53 4.44
C THR A 347 -7.19 -20.28 5.30
N PHE A 348 -6.52 -20.45 6.43
CA PHE A 348 -6.23 -19.39 7.39
C PHE A 348 -4.72 -19.28 7.60
N THR A 349 -4.25 -18.06 7.69
CA THR A 349 -2.85 -17.77 8.04
C THR A 349 -2.77 -17.45 9.53
N ALA A 350 -1.92 -18.18 10.24
CA ALA A 350 -1.52 -17.89 11.60
C ALA A 350 -0.09 -17.35 11.61
N LEU A 351 0.14 -16.20 12.24
CA LEU A 351 1.47 -15.63 12.44
C LEU A 351 1.82 -15.69 13.92
N VAL A 352 3.06 -16.06 14.16
CA VAL A 352 3.64 -16.15 15.49
C VAL A 352 4.96 -15.40 15.47
N GLN A 353 5.13 -14.42 16.33
CA GLN A 353 6.39 -13.70 16.48
C GLN A 353 7.42 -14.59 17.20
N LEU A 354 8.60 -14.69 16.63
CA LEU A 354 9.66 -15.47 17.22
C LEU A 354 10.50 -14.61 18.18
N PRO A 355 11.04 -15.18 19.26
CA PRO A 355 12.04 -14.49 20.05
C PRO A 355 13.26 -14.11 19.20
N GLU A 356 13.92 -13.01 19.56
CA GLU A 356 15.14 -12.55 18.91
C GLU A 356 16.18 -13.69 18.79
N GLU A 357 16.92 -13.71 17.68
CA GLU A 357 17.94 -14.72 17.35
C GLU A 357 17.45 -16.17 17.18
N THR A 358 16.13 -16.41 17.27
CA THR A 358 15.59 -17.78 17.24
C THR A 358 15.17 -18.22 15.85
N GLY A 359 14.78 -17.32 14.97
CA GLY A 359 14.31 -17.59 13.61
C GLY A 359 15.38 -17.27 12.57
N MET A 360 15.44 -18.08 11.51
CA MET A 360 16.13 -17.73 10.27
C MET A 360 15.08 -17.83 9.16
N PRO A 361 14.91 -16.81 8.32
CA PRO A 361 14.00 -16.86 7.18
C PRO A 361 14.26 -18.09 6.32
N GLY A 362 13.17 -18.76 5.89
CA GLY A 362 13.21 -19.99 5.12
C GLY A 362 13.25 -21.28 5.95
N LEU A 363 13.40 -21.22 7.27
CA LEU A 363 13.38 -22.41 8.12
C LEU A 363 11.95 -22.95 8.23
N SER A 364 11.76 -24.25 7.99
CA SER A 364 10.46 -24.93 8.14
C SER A 364 10.19 -25.27 9.60
N GLY A 365 8.93 -25.49 9.93
CA GLY A 365 8.52 -25.90 11.27
C GLY A 365 7.07 -26.36 11.34
N VAL A 366 6.69 -26.85 12.51
CA VAL A 366 5.33 -27.29 12.81
C VAL A 366 4.81 -26.61 14.07
N LEU A 367 3.67 -25.97 13.91
CA LEU A 367 2.92 -25.38 15.01
C LEU A 367 1.94 -26.42 15.55
N ARG A 368 2.00 -26.70 16.84
CA ARG A 368 1.13 -27.66 17.54
C ARG A 368 0.29 -26.94 18.58
N CYS A 369 -1.02 -27.06 18.45
CA CYS A 369 -1.99 -26.60 19.43
C CYS A 369 -2.81 -27.78 19.92
N THR A 370 -2.87 -27.97 21.25
CA THR A 370 -3.77 -28.99 21.84
C THR A 370 -4.84 -28.26 22.63
N LYS A 371 -6.09 -28.45 22.24
CA LYS A 371 -7.23 -27.83 22.89
C LYS A 371 -8.17 -28.92 23.42
N ALA A 372 -8.41 -28.92 24.71
CA ALA A 372 -9.44 -29.77 25.32
C ALA A 372 -10.81 -29.17 25.02
N GLY A 373 -11.70 -29.99 24.45
CA GLY A 373 -13.11 -29.66 24.27
C GLY A 373 -13.84 -29.58 25.63
N GLU A 374 -15.17 -29.51 25.59
CA GLU A 374 -15.99 -29.62 26.81
C GLU A 374 -15.96 -31.06 27.36
N LYS A 375 -16.14 -31.19 28.67
CA LYS A 375 -16.24 -32.51 29.31
C LYS A 375 -17.49 -33.20 28.83
N GLN A 376 -17.30 -34.30 28.09
CA GLN A 376 -18.40 -35.13 27.58
C GLN A 376 -18.71 -36.25 28.56
N PRO A 377 -20.00 -36.48 28.89
CA PRO A 377 -20.40 -37.46 29.89
C PRO A 377 -20.26 -38.91 29.42
N CYS A 378 -20.32 -39.12 28.10
CA CYS A 378 -20.32 -40.45 27.51
C CYS A 378 -19.27 -40.51 26.40
N CYS A 379 -18.07 -41.00 26.69
CA CYS A 379 -17.01 -41.21 25.75
C CYS A 379 -16.72 -42.70 25.59
N VAL A 380 -16.59 -43.12 24.31
CA VAL A 380 -16.26 -44.49 23.91
C VAL A 380 -14.97 -44.49 23.09
N PRO A 381 -14.16 -45.53 23.16
CA PRO A 381 -13.02 -45.67 22.25
C PRO A 381 -13.49 -45.60 20.78
N LEU A 382 -12.77 -44.92 19.93
CA LEU A 382 -13.14 -44.83 18.52
C LEU A 382 -13.28 -46.19 17.82
N LEU A 383 -12.48 -47.18 18.27
CA LEU A 383 -12.57 -48.59 17.78
C LEU A 383 -13.87 -49.29 18.17
N ALA A 384 -14.58 -48.84 19.18
CA ALA A 384 -15.87 -49.40 19.61
C ALA A 384 -17.07 -48.76 18.86
N LEU A 385 -16.83 -47.68 18.13
CA LEU A 385 -17.83 -47.01 17.33
C LEU A 385 -17.91 -47.64 15.93
N HIS A 386 -19.06 -48.19 15.60
CA HIS A 386 -19.34 -48.78 14.29
C HIS A 386 -20.19 -47.82 13.45
N THR A 387 -19.97 -47.84 12.16
CA THR A 387 -20.76 -47.02 11.20
C THR A 387 -21.25 -47.92 10.06
N ASP A 388 -22.57 -47.92 9.89
CA ASP A 388 -23.23 -48.62 8.77
C ASP A 388 -24.31 -47.72 8.14
N ASN A 389 -24.18 -47.44 6.83
CA ASN A 389 -25.11 -46.59 6.09
C ASN A 389 -25.45 -45.25 6.79
N ASP A 390 -24.45 -44.51 7.21
CA ASP A 390 -24.52 -43.24 7.94
C ASP A 390 -25.14 -43.36 9.37
N ARG A 391 -25.38 -44.56 9.86
CA ARG A 391 -25.77 -44.78 11.23
C ARG A 391 -24.59 -45.18 12.10
N ASN A 392 -24.42 -44.48 13.19
CA ASN A 392 -23.39 -44.81 14.17
C ASN A 392 -24.04 -45.64 15.30
N PHE A 393 -23.39 -46.71 15.72
CA PHE A 393 -23.85 -47.54 16.76
C PHE A 393 -22.68 -48.16 17.56
N VAL A 394 -22.99 -48.63 18.76
CA VAL A 394 -22.08 -49.39 19.61
C VAL A 394 -22.74 -50.70 20.03
N TYR A 395 -21.94 -51.71 20.27
CA TYR A 395 -22.42 -52.95 20.87
C TYR A 395 -22.29 -52.90 22.39
N VAL A 396 -23.39 -53.10 23.11
CA VAL A 396 -23.44 -53.16 24.58
C VAL A 396 -23.64 -54.62 24.96
N VAL A 397 -22.88 -55.08 25.94
CA VAL A 397 -23.03 -56.44 26.46
C VAL A 397 -24.10 -56.43 27.57
N ASN A 398 -25.06 -57.32 27.42
CA ASN A 398 -26.14 -57.57 28.39
C ASN A 398 -26.15 -59.05 28.77
N GLU A 399 -26.71 -59.33 29.92
CA GLU A 399 -26.91 -60.69 30.44
C GLU A 399 -28.37 -61.17 30.25
N ARG A 400 -28.57 -62.48 29.95
CA ARG A 400 -29.85 -63.09 29.90
C ARG A 400 -29.76 -64.52 30.32
N GLU A 401 -30.90 -65.11 30.81
CA GLU A 401 -31.02 -66.56 31.02
C GLU A 401 -31.10 -67.28 29.66
N GLY A 402 -30.12 -68.13 29.37
CA GLY A 402 -30.07 -68.99 28.19
C GLY A 402 -30.35 -70.45 28.55
N ILE A 403 -30.36 -71.32 27.50
CA ILE A 403 -30.64 -72.71 27.63
C ILE A 403 -29.63 -73.47 28.52
N LEU A 404 -28.38 -72.96 28.55
CA LEU A 404 -27.25 -73.57 29.28
C LEU A 404 -26.87 -72.80 30.56
N GLY A 405 -27.71 -71.87 31.03
CA GLY A 405 -27.46 -70.95 32.14
C GLY A 405 -27.25 -69.49 31.61
N GLU A 406 -26.74 -68.62 32.49
CA GLU A 406 -26.49 -67.21 32.14
C GLU A 406 -25.56 -67.12 30.96
N GLU A 407 -25.98 -66.34 30.00
CA GLU A 407 -25.19 -66.03 28.78
C GLU A 407 -25.16 -64.53 28.52
N TYR A 408 -23.99 -64.06 27.98
CA TYR A 408 -23.81 -62.69 27.54
C TYR A 408 -24.21 -62.57 26.07
N TYR A 409 -24.96 -61.52 25.74
CA TYR A 409 -25.33 -61.21 24.39
C TYR A 409 -25.07 -59.73 24.10
N VAL A 410 -24.91 -59.38 22.83
CA VAL A 410 -24.69 -58.00 22.44
C VAL A 410 -25.98 -57.38 21.93
N GLU A 411 -26.21 -56.15 22.36
CA GLU A 411 -27.26 -55.28 21.87
C GLU A 411 -26.66 -54.12 21.07
N GLU A 412 -27.23 -53.84 19.90
CA GLU A 412 -26.86 -52.71 19.07
C GLU A 412 -27.61 -51.48 19.54
N ILE A 413 -26.88 -50.47 20.01
CA ILE A 413 -27.43 -49.19 20.44
C ILE A 413 -26.97 -48.09 19.47
N ASN A 414 -27.94 -47.46 18.80
CA ASN A 414 -27.67 -46.34 17.93
C ASN A 414 -27.25 -45.13 18.76
N VAL A 415 -26.20 -44.42 18.28
CA VAL A 415 -25.63 -43.25 18.94
C VAL A 415 -25.42 -42.12 17.94
N SER A 416 -25.54 -40.90 18.44
CA SER A 416 -25.13 -39.70 17.70
C SER A 416 -23.74 -39.29 18.16
N VAL A 417 -22.80 -39.08 17.24
CA VAL A 417 -21.46 -38.60 17.56
C VAL A 417 -21.51 -37.08 17.74
N ILE A 418 -21.18 -36.58 18.93
CA ILE A 418 -21.14 -35.17 19.26
C ILE A 418 -19.75 -34.61 18.91
N ASP A 419 -18.69 -35.35 19.26
CA ASP A 419 -17.31 -34.99 19.08
C ASP A 419 -16.42 -36.23 19.00
N LYS A 420 -15.30 -36.18 18.29
CA LYS A 420 -14.37 -37.31 18.20
C LYS A 420 -12.96 -36.85 17.92
N ASN A 421 -12.00 -37.60 18.39
CA ASN A 421 -10.59 -37.50 18.02
C ASN A 421 -10.05 -38.88 17.57
N ASP A 422 -8.76 -39.01 17.39
CA ASP A 422 -8.13 -40.26 16.94
C ASP A 422 -8.28 -41.44 17.90
N LYS A 423 -8.68 -41.21 19.14
CA LYS A 423 -8.76 -42.24 20.19
C LYS A 423 -10.15 -42.43 20.75
N TRP A 424 -10.95 -41.40 20.87
CA TRP A 424 -12.23 -41.36 21.58
C TRP A 424 -13.31 -40.67 20.73
N ALA A 425 -14.54 -41.11 20.92
CA ALA A 425 -15.74 -40.48 20.44
C ALA A 425 -16.67 -40.16 21.59
N ALA A 426 -17.11 -38.92 21.70
CA ALA A 426 -18.20 -38.50 22.55
C ALA A 426 -19.52 -38.82 21.85
N VAL A 427 -20.36 -39.59 22.48
CA VAL A 427 -21.60 -40.08 21.89
C VAL A 427 -22.81 -39.78 22.78
N GLU A 428 -23.96 -39.57 22.15
CA GLU A 428 -25.25 -39.43 22.79
C GLU A 428 -26.16 -40.57 22.30
N GLY A 429 -26.76 -41.27 23.26
CA GLY A 429 -27.64 -42.42 22.99
C GLY A 429 -28.24 -42.98 24.25
N ALA A 430 -28.96 -44.14 24.12
CA ALA A 430 -29.56 -44.85 25.25
C ALA A 430 -28.49 -45.65 26.01
N LEU A 431 -27.44 -44.96 26.46
CA LEU A 431 -26.29 -45.53 27.19
C LEU A 431 -26.30 -45.03 28.64
N THR A 432 -25.93 -45.90 29.58
CA THR A 432 -25.74 -45.56 31.00
C THR A 432 -24.27 -45.72 31.39
N THR A 433 -23.87 -45.15 32.50
CA THR A 433 -22.49 -45.29 33.02
C THR A 433 -22.11 -46.74 33.32
N ASP A 434 -23.11 -47.61 33.54
CA ASP A 434 -22.92 -49.03 33.85
C ASP A 434 -22.94 -49.91 32.58
N SER A 435 -23.16 -49.30 31.40
CA SER A 435 -23.14 -50.02 30.11
C SER A 435 -21.73 -50.49 29.79
N GLU A 436 -21.55 -51.78 29.55
CA GLU A 436 -20.31 -52.36 29.08
C GLU A 436 -20.27 -52.42 27.55
N ILE A 437 -19.41 -51.61 26.92
CA ILE A 437 -19.29 -51.48 25.46
C ILE A 437 -18.22 -52.45 24.95
N VAL A 438 -18.52 -53.16 23.88
CA VAL A 438 -17.52 -54.00 23.18
C VAL A 438 -16.43 -53.11 22.56
N SER A 439 -15.23 -53.21 23.06
CA SER A 439 -14.05 -52.52 22.55
C SER A 439 -13.30 -53.30 21.48
N SER A 440 -13.32 -54.62 21.55
CA SER A 440 -12.74 -55.51 20.56
C SER A 440 -13.39 -56.89 20.58
N SER A 441 -13.34 -57.60 19.47
CA SER A 441 -13.87 -58.96 19.32
C SER A 441 -12.92 -59.84 18.49
N THR A 442 -12.84 -61.15 18.86
CA THR A 442 -12.04 -62.13 18.10
C THR A 442 -12.72 -62.62 16.82
N LYS A 443 -14.04 -62.42 16.70
CA LYS A 443 -14.85 -62.77 15.51
C LYS A 443 -15.88 -61.68 15.29
N GLU A 444 -16.45 -61.63 14.11
CA GLU A 444 -17.56 -60.73 13.79
C GLU A 444 -18.73 -60.95 14.77
N VAL A 445 -19.28 -59.86 15.29
CA VAL A 445 -20.37 -59.83 16.25
C VAL A 445 -21.59 -59.23 15.58
N GLU A 446 -22.70 -59.96 15.68
CA GLU A 446 -24.00 -59.55 15.14
C GLU A 446 -24.96 -59.15 16.28
N LYS A 447 -25.92 -58.28 15.96
CA LYS A 447 -27.01 -57.91 16.88
C LYS A 447 -27.71 -59.10 17.47
N GLY A 448 -27.81 -59.18 18.79
CA GLY A 448 -28.43 -60.29 19.55
C GLY A 448 -27.55 -61.53 19.62
N GLY A 449 -26.35 -61.51 19.04
CA GLY A 449 -25.38 -62.60 19.08
C GLY A 449 -24.88 -62.85 20.52
N VAL A 450 -24.72 -64.17 20.83
CA VAL A 450 -24.14 -64.58 22.15
C VAL A 450 -22.63 -64.46 22.06
N VAL A 451 -22.06 -63.92 23.12
CA VAL A 451 -20.61 -63.63 23.21
C VAL A 451 -20.03 -64.17 24.51
N ARG A 452 -18.73 -64.22 24.60
CA ARG A 452 -17.99 -64.58 25.79
C ARG A 452 -17.07 -63.43 26.20
N LEU A 453 -17.13 -63.04 27.45
CA LEU A 453 -16.23 -62.00 27.97
C LEU A 453 -14.76 -62.52 27.99
N ALA A 454 -13.85 -61.69 27.52
CA ALA A 454 -12.42 -61.92 27.75
C ALA A 454 -12.16 -61.78 29.26
N GLN A 455 -11.45 -62.72 29.84
CA GLN A 455 -11.00 -62.55 31.24
C GLN A 455 -10.02 -61.38 31.28
N PRO A 456 -10.12 -60.50 32.30
CA PRO A 456 -9.24 -59.36 32.45
C PRO A 456 -7.78 -59.72 32.60
#